data_8e4ac3eea528c1404979c8611dff9a75
#
_entry.id   8e4ac3eea528c1404979c8611dff9a75
#
_cell.length_a   1.000
_cell.length_b   1.000
_cell.length_c   1.000
_cell.angle_alpha   90.00
_cell.angle_beta   90.00
_cell.angle_gamma   90.00
#
_symmetry.space_group_name_H-M   'P 1'
#
loop_
_entity.id
_entity.type
_entity.pdbx_description
1 polymer ?
#
loop_
_entity_poly.entity_id
_entity_poly.type
_entity_poly.pdbx_seq_one_letter_code
_entity_poly.pdbx_strand_id
1 'polypeptide(L)'
;SYLARISNEYGVTVVHISTDYVFDGTQDSHAEDEAFSPLSVYGQTKAAGDIVISSAVKHYIFRTSWVIGDGKNFVLTMKSLAEKGVKPTVVDDQIGRLTFTKDLAAGIKH
;
A
#
# COMPACT_ATOMS: atom_id res chain seq x y z
N SER A 1 -10.38 4.98 -15.53
CA SER A 1 -9.03 5.56 -15.57
C SER A 1 -8.36 5.31 -16.91
N TYR A 2 -7.43 6.18 -17.27
CA TYR A 2 -6.66 6.04 -18.51
C TYR A 2 -5.84 4.74 -18.55
N LEU A 3 -5.26 4.34 -17.42
CA LEU A 3 -4.46 3.11 -17.33
C LEU A 3 -5.30 1.86 -17.58
N ALA A 4 -6.48 1.77 -16.98
CA ALA A 4 -7.38 0.63 -17.22
C ALA A 4 -7.83 0.56 -18.68
N ARG A 5 -8.16 1.72 -19.28
CA ARG A 5 -8.55 1.79 -20.69
C ARG A 5 -7.42 1.38 -21.62
N ILE A 6 -6.21 1.89 -21.41
CA ILE A 6 -5.03 1.53 -22.20
C ILE A 6 -4.70 0.04 -22.06
N SER A 7 -4.78 -0.48 -20.85
CA SER A 7 -4.59 -1.91 -20.58
C SER A 7 -5.55 -2.77 -21.42
N ASN A 8 -6.83 -2.43 -21.42
CA ASN A 8 -7.84 -3.18 -22.18
C ASN A 8 -7.64 -3.03 -23.71
N GLU A 9 -7.29 -1.82 -24.17
CA GLU A 9 -7.10 -1.54 -25.60
C GLU A 9 -5.88 -2.26 -26.19
N TYR A 10 -4.76 -2.31 -25.45
CA TYR A 10 -3.50 -2.89 -25.92
C TYR A 10 -3.19 -4.27 -25.34
N GLY A 11 -4.04 -4.83 -24.52
CA GLY A 11 -3.82 -6.13 -23.89
C GLY A 11 -2.68 -6.18 -22.88
N VAL A 12 -2.33 -5.06 -22.29
CA VAL A 12 -1.23 -4.92 -21.31
C VAL A 12 -1.73 -5.24 -19.91
N THR A 13 -0.95 -5.98 -19.14
CA THR A 13 -1.26 -6.23 -17.72
C THR A 13 -0.87 -5.03 -16.86
N VAL A 14 -1.79 -4.55 -16.02
CA VAL A 14 -1.53 -3.49 -15.04
C VAL A 14 -1.17 -4.11 -13.69
N VAL A 15 -0.06 -3.67 -13.13
CA VAL A 15 0.32 -3.95 -11.74
C VAL A 15 0.16 -2.66 -10.94
N HIS A 16 -0.69 -2.68 -9.94
CA HIS A 16 -1.02 -1.53 -9.11
C HIS A 16 -0.66 -1.80 -7.66
N ILE A 17 0.04 -0.86 -7.04
CA ILE A 17 0.38 -0.94 -5.63
C ILE A 17 -0.59 -0.09 -4.83
N SER A 18 -1.25 -0.71 -3.89
CA SER A 18 -2.23 -0.12 -3.00
C SER A 18 -1.80 -0.24 -1.53
N THR A 19 -2.72 -0.10 -0.63
CA THR A 19 -2.49 -0.03 0.80
C THR A 19 -3.53 -0.85 1.56
N ASP A 20 -3.16 -1.33 2.75
CA ASP A 20 -4.08 -1.91 3.71
C ASP A 20 -5.06 -0.88 4.30
N TYR A 21 -4.80 0.43 4.16
CA TYR A 21 -5.69 1.51 4.60
C TYR A 21 -7.02 1.57 3.83
N VAL A 22 -7.22 0.71 2.83
CA VAL A 22 -8.54 0.50 2.22
C VAL A 22 -9.51 -0.23 3.15
N PHE A 23 -9.01 -0.81 4.25
CA PHE A 23 -9.78 -1.46 5.31
C PHE A 23 -9.79 -0.61 6.58
N ASP A 24 -10.71 -0.93 7.50
CA ASP A 24 -10.89 -0.18 8.74
C ASP A 24 -9.96 -0.61 9.90
N GLY A 25 -9.22 -1.70 9.74
CA GLY A 25 -8.30 -2.18 10.77
C GLY A 25 -8.97 -2.85 11.97
N THR A 26 -10.25 -3.19 11.89
CA THR A 26 -10.99 -3.82 12.99
C THR A 26 -10.71 -5.30 13.17
N GLN A 27 -10.03 -5.93 12.22
CA GLN A 27 -9.69 -7.34 12.22
C GLN A 27 -8.17 -7.53 12.29
N ASP A 28 -7.73 -8.63 12.89
CA ASP A 28 -6.30 -9.00 12.95
C ASP A 28 -5.74 -9.35 11.56
N SER A 29 -6.60 -9.80 10.67
CA SER A 29 -6.26 -10.14 9.29
C SER A 29 -7.41 -9.79 8.36
N HIS A 30 -7.09 -9.24 7.19
CA HIS A 30 -8.04 -8.87 6.15
C HIS A 30 -7.85 -9.77 4.92
N ALA A 31 -8.97 -10.27 4.38
CA ALA A 31 -8.97 -11.10 3.17
C ALA A 31 -8.82 -10.23 1.91
N GLU A 32 -8.33 -10.82 0.83
CA GLU A 32 -8.12 -10.11 -0.44
C GLU A 32 -9.42 -9.63 -1.08
N ASP A 33 -10.52 -10.34 -0.85
CA ASP A 33 -11.86 -10.05 -1.37
C ASP A 33 -12.76 -9.30 -0.37
N GLU A 34 -12.22 -8.89 0.78
CA GLU A 34 -12.97 -8.14 1.78
C GLU A 34 -13.45 -6.79 1.21
N ALA A 35 -14.66 -6.38 1.55
CA ALA A 35 -15.22 -5.09 1.16
C ALA A 35 -14.39 -3.93 1.74
N PHE A 36 -14.21 -2.86 0.95
CA PHE A 36 -13.47 -1.68 1.38
C PHE A 36 -14.22 -0.94 2.50
N SER A 37 -13.46 -0.54 3.52
CA SER A 37 -13.99 0.20 4.68
C SER A 37 -12.97 1.26 5.16
N PRO A 38 -12.50 2.17 4.28
CA PRO A 38 -11.43 3.11 4.61
C PRO A 38 -11.89 4.16 5.62
N LEU A 39 -11.04 4.46 6.60
CA LEU A 39 -11.28 5.46 7.64
C LEU A 39 -10.71 6.84 7.33
N SER A 40 -9.79 6.96 6.37
CA SER A 40 -9.10 8.20 6.03
C SER A 40 -9.35 8.61 4.58
N VAL A 41 -9.12 9.90 4.28
CA VAL A 41 -9.17 10.40 2.90
C VAL A 41 -8.14 9.67 2.03
N TYR A 42 -6.95 9.43 2.55
CA TYR A 42 -5.93 8.64 1.86
C TYR A 42 -6.44 7.24 1.51
N GLY A 43 -6.99 6.51 2.49
CA GLY A 43 -7.57 5.19 2.26
C GLY A 43 -8.72 5.22 1.26
N GLN A 44 -9.60 6.24 1.32
CA GLN A 44 -10.70 6.42 0.38
C GLN A 44 -10.21 6.61 -1.06
N THR A 45 -9.19 7.46 -1.26
CA THR A 45 -8.63 7.69 -2.60
C THR A 45 -7.94 6.46 -3.16
N LYS A 46 -7.24 5.71 -2.32
CA LYS A 46 -6.61 4.46 -2.73
C LYS A 46 -7.64 3.38 -3.05
N ALA A 47 -8.69 3.24 -2.25
CA ALA A 47 -9.80 2.33 -2.54
C ALA A 47 -10.49 2.66 -3.86
N ALA A 48 -10.73 3.93 -4.14
CA ALA A 48 -11.28 4.38 -5.42
C ALA A 48 -10.34 4.00 -6.59
N GLY A 49 -9.03 4.15 -6.42
CA GLY A 49 -8.03 3.71 -7.39
C GLY A 49 -8.07 2.21 -7.64
N ASP A 50 -8.18 1.41 -6.58
CA ASP A 50 -8.29 -0.05 -6.66
C ASP A 50 -9.53 -0.47 -7.48
N ILE A 51 -10.68 0.15 -7.21
CA ILE A 51 -11.94 -0.11 -7.94
C ILE A 51 -11.76 0.18 -9.42
N VAL A 52 -11.16 1.32 -9.76
CA VAL A 52 -10.95 1.71 -11.15
C VAL A 52 -9.99 0.77 -11.88
N ILE A 53 -8.89 0.37 -11.24
CA ILE A 53 -7.93 -0.59 -11.82
C ILE A 53 -8.57 -1.98 -11.97
N SER A 54 -9.49 -2.36 -11.10
CA SER A 54 -10.22 -3.62 -11.20
C SER A 54 -11.08 -3.72 -12.48
N SER A 55 -11.36 -2.60 -13.17
CA SER A 55 -12.02 -2.60 -14.47
C SER A 55 -11.12 -3.06 -15.62
N ALA A 56 -9.79 -3.12 -15.44
CA ALA A 56 -8.87 -3.70 -16.40
C ALA A 56 -9.01 -5.23 -16.40
N VAL A 57 -9.07 -5.84 -17.59
CA VAL A 57 -9.21 -7.30 -17.73
C VAL A 57 -8.00 -8.04 -17.17
N LYS A 58 -6.81 -7.48 -17.38
CA LYS A 58 -5.54 -8.03 -16.87
C LYS A 58 -4.95 -7.07 -15.84
N HIS A 59 -5.16 -7.37 -14.57
CA HIS A 59 -4.62 -6.55 -13.49
C HIS A 59 -4.19 -7.37 -12.28
N TYR A 60 -3.22 -6.82 -11.53
CA TYR A 60 -2.84 -7.28 -10.20
C TYR A 60 -2.80 -6.08 -9.26
N ILE A 61 -3.39 -6.22 -8.07
CA ILE A 61 -3.38 -5.20 -7.03
C ILE A 61 -2.64 -5.76 -5.82
N PHE A 62 -1.49 -5.17 -5.50
CA PHE A 62 -0.69 -5.53 -4.32
C PHE A 62 -0.95 -4.50 -3.21
N ARG A 63 -1.58 -4.93 -2.13
CA ARG A 63 -1.79 -4.09 -0.94
C ARG A 63 -0.63 -4.26 -0.01
N THR A 64 -0.01 -3.16 0.35
CA THR A 64 1.18 -3.11 1.19
C THR A 64 0.95 -2.32 2.46
N SER A 65 1.77 -2.58 3.45
CA SER A 65 1.79 -1.87 4.72
C SER A 65 3.24 -1.56 5.10
N TRP A 66 3.50 -0.39 5.65
CA TRP A 66 4.79 0.00 6.22
C TRP A 66 5.99 -0.36 5.31
N VAL A 67 6.02 0.21 4.11
CA VAL A 67 7.06 -0.08 3.12
C VAL A 67 8.42 0.43 3.59
N ILE A 68 9.41 -0.45 3.58
CA ILE A 68 10.79 -0.17 4.02
C ILE A 68 11.77 -0.59 2.92
N GLY A 69 12.69 0.30 2.58
CA GLY A 69 13.74 0.07 1.60
C GLY A 69 14.91 1.04 1.81
N ASP A 70 15.75 1.17 0.80
CA ASP A 70 16.96 2.01 0.87
C ASP A 70 16.67 3.53 0.87
N GLY A 71 15.48 3.95 0.52
CA GLY A 71 15.06 5.35 0.54
C GLY A 71 14.57 5.80 1.91
N LYS A 72 13.96 7.00 1.95
CA LYS A 72 13.34 7.53 3.17
C LYS A 72 12.21 6.60 3.62
N ASN A 73 12.24 6.22 4.88
CA ASN A 73 11.18 5.44 5.53
C ASN A 73 11.14 5.77 7.03
N PHE A 74 10.10 5.27 7.71
CA PHE A 74 9.88 5.57 9.12
C PHE A 74 11.05 5.11 10.01
N VAL A 75 11.60 3.92 9.80
CA VAL A 75 12.69 3.38 10.62
C VAL A 75 13.95 4.23 10.49
N LEU A 76 14.34 4.58 9.26
CA LEU A 76 15.51 5.42 9.03
C LEU A 76 15.31 6.84 9.55
N THR A 77 14.09 7.37 9.47
CA THR A 77 13.74 8.66 10.05
C THR A 77 13.90 8.65 11.56
N MET A 78 13.39 7.62 12.25
CA MET A 78 13.53 7.47 13.70
C MET A 78 14.99 7.33 14.11
N LYS A 79 15.77 6.55 13.37
CA LYS A 79 17.20 6.41 13.59
C LYS A 79 17.92 7.77 13.48
N SER A 80 17.64 8.53 12.43
CA SER A 80 18.21 9.86 12.22
C SER A 80 17.86 10.83 13.34
N LEU A 81 16.61 10.84 13.81
CA LEU A 81 16.19 11.69 14.93
C LEU A 81 16.88 11.30 16.24
N ALA A 82 17.06 10.01 16.50
CA ALA A 82 17.79 9.53 17.68
C ALA A 82 19.27 9.96 17.66
N GLU A 83 19.92 9.87 16.51
CA GLU A 83 21.31 10.33 16.31
C GLU A 83 21.46 11.84 16.55
N LYS A 84 20.42 12.63 16.23
CA LYS A 84 20.40 14.08 16.48
C LYS A 84 20.00 14.45 17.91
N GLY A 85 19.70 13.48 18.76
CA GLY A 85 19.24 13.70 20.13
C GLY A 85 17.81 14.26 20.25
N VAL A 86 17.01 14.20 19.19
CA VAL A 86 15.61 14.63 19.18
C VAL A 86 14.75 13.51 19.74
N LYS A 87 13.83 13.86 20.63
CA LYS A 87 12.82 12.93 21.18
C LYS A 87 11.48 13.17 20.47
N PRO A 88 11.14 12.42 19.41
CA PRO A 88 9.92 12.61 18.68
C PRO A 88 8.70 12.14 19.49
N THR A 89 7.57 12.81 19.29
CA THR A 89 6.27 12.31 19.74
C THR A 89 5.70 11.44 18.62
N VAL A 90 5.41 10.18 18.91
CA VAL A 90 4.97 9.19 17.93
C VAL A 90 3.65 8.58 18.38
N VAL A 91 2.75 8.36 17.42
CA VAL A 91 1.52 7.58 17.63
C VAL A 91 1.89 6.14 17.97
N ASP A 92 1.30 5.58 19.02
CA ASP A 92 1.61 4.24 19.54
C ASP A 92 0.48 3.22 19.41
N ASP A 93 -0.66 3.63 18.86
CA ASP A 93 -1.85 2.80 18.66
C ASP A 93 -2.01 2.27 17.23
N GLN A 94 -1.03 2.50 16.36
CA GLN A 94 -1.02 1.99 15.00
C GLN A 94 -0.26 0.66 14.93
N ILE A 95 -1.00 -0.42 14.72
CA ILE A 95 -0.47 -1.78 14.57
C ILE A 95 -0.40 -2.09 13.08
N GLY A 96 0.74 -2.59 12.61
CA GLY A 96 0.93 -2.96 11.22
C GLY A 96 2.08 -3.93 11.03
N ARG A 97 2.25 -4.37 9.78
CA ARG A 97 3.34 -5.25 9.38
C ARG A 97 4.27 -4.54 8.40
N LEU A 98 5.55 -4.85 8.50
CA LEU A 98 6.56 -4.29 7.60
C LEU A 98 6.50 -4.97 6.23
N THR A 99 6.66 -4.18 5.18
CA THR A 99 6.82 -4.66 3.80
C THR A 99 8.16 -4.18 3.27
N PHE A 100 9.09 -5.09 3.00
CA PHE A 100 10.37 -4.73 2.43
C PHE A 100 10.26 -4.60 0.91
N THR A 101 10.81 -3.51 0.36
CA THR A 101 10.75 -3.23 -1.09
C THR A 101 11.34 -4.35 -1.93
N LYS A 102 12.40 -5.00 -1.45
CA LYS A 102 13.03 -6.13 -2.11
C LYS A 102 12.08 -7.33 -2.24
N ASP A 103 11.37 -7.64 -1.17
CA ASP A 103 10.41 -8.76 -1.14
C ASP A 103 9.18 -8.43 -1.99
N LEU A 104 8.71 -7.19 -1.95
CA LEU A 104 7.61 -6.72 -2.79
C LEU A 104 7.97 -6.83 -4.27
N ALA A 105 9.16 -6.39 -4.67
CA ALA A 105 9.64 -6.49 -6.04
C ALA A 105 9.76 -7.96 -6.50
N ALA A 106 10.27 -8.84 -5.65
CA ALA A 106 10.34 -10.27 -5.93
C ALA A 106 8.95 -10.89 -6.10
N GLY A 107 7.98 -10.51 -5.26
CA GLY A 107 6.59 -10.96 -5.36
C GLY A 107 5.92 -10.52 -6.66
N ILE A 108 6.14 -9.28 -7.09
CA ILE A 108 5.61 -8.75 -8.36
C ILE A 108 6.19 -9.50 -9.56
N LYS A 109 7.48 -9.81 -9.52
CA LYS A 109 8.16 -10.54 -10.59
C LYS A 109 7.67 -11.99 -10.74
N HIS A 110 7.30 -12.59 -9.62
CA HIS A 110 6.85 -13.99 -9.59
C HIS A 110 5.47 -14.14 -10.25
#